data_be742998736e0f6b952533b156e4cf8f
#
_entry.id   be742998736e0f6b952533b156e4cf8f
#
_cell.length_a   1.000
_cell.length_b   1.000
_cell.length_c   1.000
_cell.angle_alpha   90.00
_cell.angle_beta   90.00
_cell.angle_gamma   90.00
#
_symmetry.space_group_name_H-M   'P 1'
#
loop_
_entity.id
_entity.type
_entity.pdbx_description
1 polymer ?
#
loop_
_entity_poly.entity_id
_entity_poly.type
_entity_poly.pdbx_seq_one_letter_code
_entity_poly.pdbx_strand_id
1 'polypeptide(L)'
;AITRLGGRIRVGGRAEIAGFDRSLAPRRKATLVHSVEDLFGGAGDQSRATFWSGLRPMTPDGTPVVGRTPVANLYLNTGHGTLGWTMAAGSG
;
A
#
# COMPACT_ATOMS: atom_id res chain seq x y z
N ALA A 1 -7.76 -2.97 -5.25
CA ALA A 1 -8.63 -3.09 -4.07
C ALA A 1 -9.40 -1.80 -3.85
N ILE A 2 -10.69 -1.90 -3.58
CA ILE A 2 -11.56 -0.76 -3.26
C ILE A 2 -12.17 -1.03 -1.89
N THR A 3 -12.00 -0.10 -0.95
CA THR A 3 -12.43 -0.28 0.44
C THR A 3 -13.12 0.97 0.93
N ARG A 4 -14.28 0.79 1.57
CA ARG A 4 -14.96 1.88 2.26
C ARG A 4 -14.36 2.08 3.66
N LEU A 5 -14.01 3.31 4.00
CA LEU A 5 -13.46 3.71 5.30
C LEU A 5 -14.30 4.88 5.82
N GLY A 6 -15.36 4.56 6.58
CA GLY A 6 -16.32 5.55 7.04
C GLY A 6 -16.99 6.28 5.87
N GLY A 7 -16.84 7.59 5.82
CA GLY A 7 -17.36 8.45 4.75
C GLY A 7 -16.44 8.58 3.52
N ARG A 8 -15.39 7.77 3.42
CA ARG A 8 -14.42 7.81 2.31
C ARG A 8 -14.31 6.46 1.62
N ILE A 9 -13.89 6.50 0.36
CA ILE A 9 -13.49 5.31 -0.41
C ILE A 9 -11.99 5.39 -0.65
N ARG A 10 -11.28 4.31 -0.29
CA ARG A 10 -9.85 4.15 -0.60
C ARG A 10 -9.69 3.18 -1.75
N VAL A 11 -8.97 3.62 -2.77
CA VAL A 11 -8.68 2.82 -3.95
C VAL A 11 -7.18 2.56 -4.01
N GLY A 12 -6.79 1.29 -3.96
CA GLY A 12 -5.41 0.85 -4.12
C GLY A 12 -5.31 -0.08 -5.32
N GLY A 13 -4.36 0.16 -6.21
CA GLY A 13 -4.37 -0.62 -7.42
C GLY A 13 -3.07 -0.86 -8.14
N ARG A 14 -1.98 -0.25 -7.70
CA ARG A 14 -0.69 -0.44 -8.40
C ARG A 14 0.44 -0.67 -7.40
N ALA A 15 1.35 -1.55 -7.79
CA ALA A 15 2.65 -1.73 -7.16
C ALA A 15 3.70 -1.66 -8.28
N GLU A 16 4.82 -1.01 -8.01
CA GLU A 16 5.89 -0.81 -8.98
C GLU A 16 7.24 -1.07 -8.30
N ILE A 17 8.14 -1.70 -9.04
CA ILE A 17 9.54 -1.85 -8.61
C ILE A 17 10.27 -0.63 -9.16
N ALA A 18 10.42 0.38 -8.31
CA ALA A 18 10.96 1.68 -8.68
C ALA A 18 11.97 2.23 -7.65
N GLY A 19 12.54 1.35 -6.82
CA GLY A 19 13.42 1.76 -5.72
C GLY A 19 12.70 2.73 -4.79
N PHE A 20 13.27 3.91 -4.57
CA PHE A 20 12.69 4.96 -3.72
C PHE A 20 11.89 6.01 -4.49
N ASP A 21 11.66 5.83 -5.80
CA ASP A 21 10.88 6.77 -6.59
C ASP A 21 9.39 6.73 -6.16
N ARG A 22 8.89 7.87 -5.70
CA ARG A 22 7.52 8.07 -5.27
C ARG A 22 6.74 9.00 -6.19
N SER A 23 7.23 9.23 -7.39
CA SER A 23 6.59 10.10 -8.37
C SER A 23 5.16 9.65 -8.69
N LEU A 24 4.30 10.60 -8.96
CA LEU A 24 2.87 10.38 -9.22
C LEU A 24 2.53 10.78 -10.66
N ALA A 25 2.70 9.84 -11.59
CA ALA A 25 2.36 10.09 -13.00
C ALA A 25 0.83 10.24 -13.16
N PRO A 26 0.34 11.27 -13.85
CA PRO A 26 -1.11 11.52 -14.03
C PRO A 26 -1.87 10.32 -14.63
N ARG A 27 -1.25 9.59 -15.56
CA ARG A 27 -1.85 8.38 -16.17
C ARG A 27 -2.18 7.29 -15.14
N ARG A 28 -1.41 7.20 -14.05
CA ARG A 28 -1.65 6.23 -12.97
C ARG A 28 -2.91 6.57 -12.19
N LYS A 29 -3.12 7.86 -11.92
CA LYS A 29 -4.36 8.35 -11.32
C LYS A 29 -5.55 8.06 -12.23
N ALA A 30 -5.45 8.36 -13.52
CA ALA A 30 -6.51 8.13 -14.49
C ALA A 30 -6.96 6.66 -14.54
N THR A 31 -6.01 5.71 -14.48
CA THR A 31 -6.33 4.28 -14.43
C THR A 31 -7.15 3.90 -13.19
N LEU A 32 -6.79 4.43 -12.02
CA LEU A 32 -7.52 4.15 -10.77
C LEU A 32 -8.92 4.76 -10.80
N VAL A 33 -9.04 5.99 -11.28
CA VAL A 33 -10.31 6.69 -11.46
C VAL A 33 -11.21 5.91 -12.40
N HIS A 34 -10.70 5.52 -13.57
CA HIS A 34 -11.45 4.72 -14.55
C HIS A 34 -11.96 3.39 -13.92
N SER A 35 -11.11 2.69 -13.16
CA SER A 35 -11.53 1.44 -12.51
C SER A 35 -12.66 1.65 -11.49
N VAL A 36 -12.69 2.79 -10.81
CA VAL A 36 -13.78 3.10 -9.86
C VAL A 36 -15.06 3.42 -10.61
N GLU A 37 -14.98 4.22 -11.67
CA GLU A 37 -16.15 4.57 -12.48
C GLU A 37 -16.76 3.35 -13.17
N ASP A 38 -15.92 2.46 -13.71
CA ASP A 38 -16.37 1.25 -14.39
C ASP A 38 -17.08 0.27 -13.43
N LEU A 39 -16.55 0.10 -12.22
CA LEU A 39 -17.09 -0.86 -11.26
C LEU A 39 -18.17 -0.28 -10.33
N PHE A 40 -18.09 0.99 -10.02
CA PHE A 40 -18.92 1.68 -9.02
C PHE A 40 -19.21 3.12 -9.42
N GLY A 41 -19.74 3.33 -10.64
CA GLY A 41 -20.05 4.67 -11.15
C GLY A 41 -20.87 5.50 -10.15
N GLY A 42 -20.43 6.74 -9.91
CA GLY A 42 -21.09 7.63 -8.96
C GLY A 42 -20.83 7.33 -7.48
N ALA A 43 -19.93 6.38 -7.14
CA ALA A 43 -19.66 5.99 -5.75
C ALA A 43 -18.94 7.06 -4.91
N GLY A 44 -18.39 8.11 -5.52
CA GLY A 44 -17.68 9.16 -4.81
C GLY A 44 -17.43 10.41 -5.64
N ASP A 45 -17.11 11.50 -4.95
CA ASP A 45 -16.72 12.75 -5.59
C ASP A 45 -15.22 12.71 -5.97
N GLN A 46 -14.96 12.44 -7.23
CA GLN A 46 -13.60 12.32 -7.76
C GLN A 46 -12.85 13.66 -7.83
N SER A 47 -13.57 14.80 -7.86
CA SER A 47 -12.95 16.13 -7.85
C SER A 47 -12.18 16.38 -6.56
N ARG A 48 -12.58 15.70 -5.47
CA ARG A 48 -11.96 15.75 -4.14
C ARG A 48 -10.97 14.62 -3.88
N ALA A 49 -10.71 13.77 -4.88
CA ALA A 49 -9.83 12.63 -4.74
C ALA A 49 -8.36 13.07 -4.57
N THR A 50 -7.72 12.58 -3.51
CA THR A 50 -6.28 12.73 -3.28
C THR A 50 -5.55 11.52 -3.82
N PHE A 51 -4.54 11.75 -4.65
CA PHE A 51 -3.65 10.72 -5.17
C PHE A 51 -2.33 10.72 -4.40
N TRP A 52 -1.88 9.55 -3.99
CA TRP A 52 -0.67 9.41 -3.20
C TRP A 52 0.07 8.11 -3.52
N SER A 53 1.33 8.03 -3.16
CA SER A 53 2.16 6.84 -3.19
C SER A 53 2.89 6.64 -1.87
N GLY A 54 3.30 5.41 -1.58
CA GLY A 54 4.10 5.08 -0.42
C GLY A 54 5.05 3.93 -0.73
N LEU A 55 6.13 3.85 0.01
CA LEU A 55 7.06 2.74 -0.08
C LEU A 55 6.50 1.53 0.66
N ARG A 56 6.70 0.35 0.06
CA ARG A 56 6.31 -0.93 0.65
C ARG A 56 7.57 -1.66 1.10
N PRO A 57 7.70 -2.03 2.39
CA PRO A 57 8.85 -2.77 2.87
C PRO A 57 8.75 -4.23 2.40
N MET A 58 9.46 -4.55 1.34
CA MET A 58 9.52 -5.91 0.78
C MET A 58 10.94 -6.45 0.84
N THR A 59 11.06 -7.71 1.21
CA THR A 59 12.29 -8.50 1.08
C THR A 59 12.34 -9.12 -0.32
N PRO A 60 13.54 -9.52 -0.80
CA PRO A 60 13.68 -10.11 -2.13
C PRO A 60 12.88 -11.41 -2.33
N ASP A 61 12.72 -12.20 -1.28
CA ASP A 61 12.01 -13.48 -1.28
C ASP A 61 10.57 -13.40 -0.73
N GLY A 62 10.15 -12.21 -0.27
CA GLY A 62 8.82 -11.98 0.31
C GLY A 62 8.68 -12.42 1.77
N THR A 63 9.72 -12.99 2.37
CA THR A 63 9.71 -13.44 3.77
C THR A 63 10.00 -12.26 4.70
N PRO A 64 9.16 -11.96 5.70
CA PRO A 64 9.46 -10.89 6.65
C PRO A 64 10.66 -11.22 7.53
N VAL A 65 11.36 -10.20 7.98
CA VAL A 65 12.48 -10.31 8.91
C VAL A 65 11.97 -10.01 10.31
N VAL A 66 11.90 -11.05 11.16
CA VAL A 66 11.43 -10.93 12.54
C VAL A 66 12.44 -11.61 13.47
N GLY A 67 12.92 -10.88 14.47
CA GLY A 67 13.80 -11.46 15.50
C GLY A 67 15.00 -10.59 15.87
N ARG A 68 15.95 -11.22 16.55
CA ARG A 68 17.16 -10.59 17.05
C ARG A 68 18.14 -10.23 15.93
N THR A 69 18.88 -9.15 16.16
CA THR A 69 20.06 -8.82 15.34
C THR A 69 21.35 -9.12 16.10
N PRO A 70 22.50 -9.08 15.42
CA PRO A 70 23.81 -9.14 16.10
C PRO A 70 24.07 -7.96 17.05
N VAL A 71 23.34 -6.86 16.92
CA VAL A 71 23.47 -5.71 17.81
C VAL A 71 22.64 -5.96 19.07
N ALA A 72 23.27 -5.77 20.24
CA ALA A 72 22.61 -5.98 21.53
C ALA A 72 21.36 -5.09 21.67
N ASN A 73 20.26 -5.68 22.14
CA ASN A 73 18.96 -5.01 22.37
C ASN A 73 18.27 -4.45 21.09
N LEU A 74 18.73 -4.83 19.90
CA LEU A 74 18.08 -4.47 18.64
C LEU A 74 17.36 -5.69 18.06
N TYR A 75 16.06 -5.52 17.81
CA TYR A 75 15.20 -6.51 17.18
C TYR A 75 14.62 -5.91 15.91
N LEU A 76 14.32 -6.74 14.93
CA LEU A 76 13.65 -6.37 13.70
C LEU A 76 12.26 -7.01 13.65
N ASN A 77 11.31 -6.25 13.13
CA ASN A 77 9.98 -6.72 12.74
C ASN A 77 9.56 -5.92 11.50
N THR A 78 9.99 -6.39 10.32
CA THR A 78 9.87 -5.62 9.06
C THR A 78 9.79 -6.54 7.84
N GLY A 79 9.59 -5.94 6.67
CA GLY A 79 9.62 -6.67 5.39
C GLY A 79 8.34 -7.46 5.07
N HIS A 80 7.22 -7.18 5.72
CA HIS A 80 5.96 -7.92 5.59
C HIS A 80 5.23 -7.72 4.25
N GLY A 81 5.76 -6.90 3.36
CA GLY A 81 5.19 -6.69 2.03
C GLY A 81 3.73 -6.24 2.07
N THR A 82 2.84 -7.04 1.47
CA THR A 82 1.39 -6.76 1.43
C THR A 82 0.63 -7.21 2.67
N LEU A 83 1.23 -8.05 3.50
CA LEU A 83 0.56 -8.75 4.60
C LEU A 83 0.82 -8.17 5.98
N GLY A 84 1.53 -7.04 6.08
CA GLY A 84 1.93 -6.48 7.38
C GLY A 84 0.78 -6.23 8.33
N TRP A 85 -0.34 -5.71 7.86
CA TRP A 85 -1.54 -5.53 8.68
C TRP A 85 -2.10 -6.88 9.18
N THR A 86 -2.24 -7.85 8.27
CA THR A 86 -2.79 -9.18 8.60
C THR A 86 -1.92 -9.94 9.60
N MET A 87 -0.61 -9.79 9.50
CA MET A 87 0.35 -10.50 10.34
C MET A 87 0.71 -9.76 11.64
N ALA A 88 0.28 -8.50 11.80
CA ALA A 88 0.74 -7.63 12.87
C ALA A 88 0.58 -8.24 14.27
N ALA A 89 -0.58 -8.83 14.57
CA ALA A 89 -0.86 -9.40 15.89
C ALA A 89 -0.03 -10.67 16.19
N GLY A 90 0.42 -11.39 15.16
CA GLY A 90 1.20 -12.61 15.33
C GLY A 90 2.71 -12.40 15.25
N SER A 91 3.17 -11.25 14.75
CA SER A 91 4.58 -10.92 14.58
C SER A 91 5.09 -9.86 15.57
N GLY A 92 4.19 -9.29 16.37
CA GLY A 92 4.48 -8.28 17.38
C GLY A 92 4.90 -8.85 18.73
#